data_821dcdc25b711d52834d410937e8ae4d
#
_entry.id   821dcdc25b711d52834d410937e8ae4d
#
_cell.length_a   1.000
_cell.length_b   1.000
_cell.length_c   1.000
_cell.angle_alpha   90.00
_cell.angle_beta   90.00
_cell.angle_gamma   90.00
#
_symmetry.space_group_name_H-M   'P 1'
#
loop_
_entity.id
_entity.type
_entity.pdbx_description
1 polymer ?
#
loop_
_entity_poly.entity_id
_entity_poly.type
_entity_poly.pdbx_seq_one_letter_code
_entity_poly.pdbx_strand_id
1 'polypeptide(L)'
;EVMPPAGHFCLRETQTPIILFGGGSGITPIISIIKTALATTSRRIKLVYANRDDRSIIFKDELSALHAANPDQLEIVHRLDDLHGFVDEARVIQEVGPLTDADFYICGPGPFMDVVERGLGSCGIAEAQIFIERFESPTEHVVEPAAVDSAAGQSVTIKLDGNVTEIVVAEGETILSAARRLGLEPPFACEEAYCGCCMARVTSGEVEMLMNDGGIKQNQIDAGWVLTCQGVVKAPASVEYPD
;
A
#
# COMPACT_ATOMS: atom_id res chain seq x y z
N GLU A 1 -6.29 8.24 21.16
CA GLU A 1 -5.56 9.12 20.24
C GLU A 1 -5.65 8.50 18.85
N VAL A 2 -5.86 9.31 17.82
CA VAL A 2 -5.78 8.88 16.41
C VAL A 2 -4.62 9.63 15.76
N MET A 3 -3.88 8.94 14.89
CA MET A 3 -2.84 9.57 14.10
C MET A 3 -3.46 10.54 13.09
N PRO A 4 -2.80 11.67 12.76
CA PRO A 4 -3.23 12.51 11.66
C PRO A 4 -3.20 11.72 10.34
N PRO A 5 -4.06 12.07 9.36
CA PRO A 5 -3.98 11.49 8.02
C PRO A 5 -2.58 11.71 7.42
N ALA A 6 -2.02 10.68 6.83
CA ALA A 6 -0.72 10.70 6.15
C ALA A 6 -0.81 9.92 4.83
N GLY A 7 0.16 10.10 3.93
CA GLY A 7 0.24 9.42 2.65
C GLY A 7 0.11 10.35 1.45
N HIS A 8 0.45 9.83 0.27
CA HIS A 8 0.51 10.58 -0.99
C HIS A 8 -0.61 10.21 -1.99
N PHE A 9 -1.42 9.20 -1.67
CA PHE A 9 -2.53 8.76 -2.50
C PHE A 9 -3.76 9.66 -2.27
N CYS A 10 -3.72 10.86 -2.83
CA CYS A 10 -4.75 11.88 -2.68
C CYS A 10 -5.12 12.52 -4.01
N LEU A 11 -6.28 13.18 -4.06
CA LEU A 11 -6.77 13.85 -5.25
C LEU A 11 -5.78 14.92 -5.73
N ARG A 12 -5.39 14.86 -7.00
CA ARG A 12 -4.51 15.83 -7.64
C ARG A 12 -5.27 17.11 -8.02
N GLU A 13 -4.59 18.24 -7.89
CA GLU A 13 -5.11 19.55 -8.27
C GLU A 13 -4.97 19.79 -9.78
N THR A 14 -5.62 18.96 -10.60
CA THR A 14 -5.69 19.06 -12.05
C THR A 14 -7.12 19.31 -12.50
N GLN A 15 -7.35 19.53 -13.81
CA GLN A 15 -8.69 19.67 -14.39
C GLN A 15 -9.03 18.50 -15.34
N THR A 16 -8.13 17.55 -15.48
CA THR A 16 -8.29 16.36 -16.33
C THR A 16 -9.32 15.39 -15.73
N PRO A 17 -9.94 14.51 -16.53
CA PRO A 17 -10.78 13.42 -16.01
C PRO A 17 -10.04 12.54 -15.00
N ILE A 18 -10.80 11.83 -14.18
CA ILE A 18 -10.29 10.90 -13.18
C ILE A 18 -10.75 9.49 -13.54
N ILE A 19 -9.81 8.56 -13.70
CA ILE A 19 -10.11 7.15 -13.92
C ILE A 19 -9.51 6.36 -12.74
N LEU A 20 -10.38 5.59 -12.07
CA LEU A 20 -9.99 4.82 -10.89
C LEU A 20 -10.18 3.33 -11.15
N PHE A 21 -9.15 2.55 -10.87
CA PHE A 21 -9.18 1.10 -10.91
C PHE A 21 -9.10 0.56 -9.49
N GLY A 22 -10.21 0.03 -8.99
CA GLY A 22 -10.33 -0.55 -7.65
C GLY A 22 -10.48 -2.05 -7.69
N GLY A 23 -9.76 -2.78 -6.82
CA GLY A 23 -9.92 -4.21 -6.64
C GLY A 23 -10.23 -4.55 -5.18
N GLY A 24 -11.37 -5.18 -4.89
CA GLY A 24 -11.75 -5.60 -3.54
C GLY A 24 -11.63 -4.49 -2.50
N SER A 25 -10.79 -4.65 -1.48
CA SER A 25 -10.56 -3.67 -0.40
C SER A 25 -9.86 -2.39 -0.86
N GLY A 26 -9.22 -2.38 -2.03
CA GLY A 26 -8.65 -1.18 -2.63
C GLY A 26 -9.65 -0.07 -2.92
N ILE A 27 -10.95 -0.36 -2.79
CA ILE A 27 -12.01 0.66 -2.86
C ILE A 27 -11.93 1.69 -1.71
N THR A 28 -11.29 1.36 -0.59
CA THR A 28 -11.29 2.25 0.60
C THR A 28 -10.63 3.60 0.35
N PRO A 29 -9.41 3.72 -0.17
CA PRO A 29 -8.86 5.01 -0.54
C PRO A 29 -9.52 5.59 -1.79
N ILE A 30 -9.96 4.76 -2.71
CA ILE A 30 -10.61 5.19 -3.97
C ILE A 30 -11.92 5.92 -3.70
N ILE A 31 -12.78 5.41 -2.81
CA ILE A 31 -14.04 6.08 -2.47
C ILE A 31 -13.80 7.43 -1.79
N SER A 32 -12.71 7.58 -1.05
CA SER A 32 -12.30 8.85 -0.46
C SER A 32 -11.96 9.89 -1.55
N ILE A 33 -11.21 9.47 -2.58
CA ILE A 33 -10.90 10.33 -3.74
C ILE A 33 -12.18 10.71 -4.49
N ILE A 34 -13.09 9.74 -4.74
CA ILE A 34 -14.37 10.00 -5.40
C ILE A 34 -15.18 11.06 -4.63
N LYS A 35 -15.37 10.86 -3.31
CA LYS A 35 -16.11 11.81 -2.48
C LYS A 35 -15.49 13.20 -2.49
N THR A 36 -14.17 13.29 -2.40
CA THR A 36 -13.45 14.56 -2.45
C THR A 36 -13.63 15.22 -3.81
N ALA A 37 -13.46 14.47 -4.90
CA ALA A 37 -13.61 15.00 -6.26
C ALA A 37 -15.03 15.50 -6.54
N LEU A 38 -16.06 14.76 -6.11
CA LEU A 38 -17.47 15.16 -6.24
C LEU A 38 -17.79 16.44 -5.44
N ALA A 39 -17.17 16.60 -4.26
CA ALA A 39 -17.40 17.75 -3.40
C ALA A 39 -16.64 19.02 -3.83
N THR A 40 -15.49 18.88 -4.50
CA THR A 40 -14.57 20.00 -4.74
C THR A 40 -14.31 20.32 -6.21
N THR A 41 -14.74 19.47 -7.13
CA THR A 41 -14.47 19.63 -8.56
C THR A 41 -15.69 19.30 -9.42
N SER A 42 -15.65 19.66 -10.70
CA SER A 42 -16.60 19.23 -11.74
C SER A 42 -15.99 18.21 -12.70
N ARG A 43 -14.88 17.59 -12.34
CA ARG A 43 -14.15 16.62 -13.17
C ARG A 43 -15.00 15.37 -13.39
N ARG A 44 -14.97 14.82 -14.59
CA ARG A 44 -15.58 13.50 -14.86
C ARG A 44 -14.79 12.42 -14.13
N ILE A 45 -15.52 11.51 -13.50
CA ILE A 45 -14.97 10.41 -12.69
C ILE A 45 -15.49 9.10 -13.27
N LYS A 46 -14.58 8.18 -13.57
CA LYS A 46 -14.91 6.81 -13.95
C LYS A 46 -14.25 5.84 -12.97
N LEU A 47 -15.06 5.02 -12.32
CA LEU A 47 -14.59 3.92 -11.47
C LEU A 47 -14.78 2.60 -12.21
N VAL A 48 -13.70 1.84 -12.37
CA VAL A 48 -13.71 0.43 -12.75
C VAL A 48 -13.44 -0.39 -11.49
N TYR A 49 -14.42 -1.12 -10.99
CA TYR A 49 -14.35 -1.79 -9.70
C TYR A 49 -14.48 -3.30 -9.84
N ALA A 50 -13.35 -4.00 -9.64
CA ALA A 50 -13.23 -5.45 -9.73
C ALA A 50 -13.51 -6.13 -8.39
N ASN A 51 -14.34 -7.15 -8.41
CA ASN A 51 -14.69 -7.98 -7.26
C ASN A 51 -14.91 -9.42 -7.70
N ARG A 52 -14.79 -10.37 -6.79
CA ARG A 52 -15.05 -11.79 -7.06
C ARG A 52 -16.50 -12.01 -7.51
N ASP A 53 -17.45 -11.46 -6.79
CA ASP A 53 -18.89 -11.62 -7.00
C ASP A 53 -19.65 -10.38 -6.47
N ASP A 54 -20.95 -10.30 -6.74
CA ASP A 54 -21.81 -9.19 -6.31
C ASP A 54 -21.86 -9.00 -4.78
N ARG A 55 -21.70 -10.08 -3.99
CA ARG A 55 -21.75 -10.03 -2.52
C ARG A 55 -20.45 -9.48 -1.91
N SER A 56 -19.37 -9.55 -2.65
CA SER A 56 -18.05 -9.06 -2.23
C SER A 56 -17.84 -7.56 -2.49
N ILE A 57 -18.80 -6.86 -3.11
CA ILE A 57 -18.73 -5.42 -3.37
C ILE A 57 -18.80 -4.64 -2.05
N ILE A 58 -17.69 -4.10 -1.62
CA ILE A 58 -17.60 -3.23 -0.44
C ILE A 58 -18.18 -1.85 -0.81
N PHE A 59 -18.91 -1.20 0.10
CA PHE A 59 -19.59 0.09 -0.11
C PHE A 59 -20.61 0.11 -1.25
N LYS A 60 -21.24 -1.04 -1.60
CA LYS A 60 -22.18 -1.16 -2.72
C LYS A 60 -23.28 -0.11 -2.70
N ASP A 61 -23.98 0.01 -1.57
CA ASP A 61 -25.11 0.95 -1.42
C ASP A 61 -24.63 2.41 -1.46
N GLU A 62 -23.48 2.69 -0.88
CA GLU A 62 -22.89 4.03 -0.87
C GLU A 62 -22.44 4.45 -2.28
N LEU A 63 -21.77 3.58 -3.01
CA LEU A 63 -21.39 3.81 -4.42
C LEU A 63 -22.61 4.03 -5.29
N SER A 64 -23.66 3.25 -5.09
CA SER A 64 -24.95 3.41 -5.81
C SER A 64 -25.58 4.76 -5.50
N ALA A 65 -25.60 5.20 -4.24
CA ALA A 65 -26.11 6.50 -3.83
C ALA A 65 -25.29 7.66 -4.40
N LEU A 66 -23.95 7.56 -4.41
CA LEU A 66 -23.05 8.57 -4.99
C LEU A 66 -23.30 8.72 -6.50
N HIS A 67 -23.41 7.59 -7.22
CA HIS A 67 -23.74 7.62 -8.65
C HIS A 67 -25.12 8.21 -8.92
N ALA A 68 -26.15 7.80 -8.18
CA ALA A 68 -27.50 8.32 -8.35
C ALA A 68 -27.60 9.83 -8.08
N ALA A 69 -26.81 10.36 -7.16
CA ALA A 69 -26.73 11.78 -6.85
C ALA A 69 -25.91 12.59 -7.90
N ASN A 70 -25.00 11.94 -8.63
CA ASN A 70 -24.08 12.59 -9.56
C ASN A 70 -23.97 11.83 -10.91
N PRO A 71 -25.08 11.55 -11.61
CA PRO A 71 -25.08 10.66 -12.77
C PRO A 71 -24.28 11.20 -13.97
N ASP A 72 -24.17 12.52 -14.10
CA ASP A 72 -23.43 13.16 -15.18
C ASP A 72 -21.91 13.28 -14.91
N GLN A 73 -21.50 13.10 -13.65
CA GLN A 73 -20.12 13.27 -13.22
C GLN A 73 -19.44 11.95 -12.86
N LEU A 74 -20.16 10.97 -12.26
CA LEU A 74 -19.63 9.69 -11.79
C LEU A 74 -20.18 8.53 -12.59
N GLU A 75 -19.32 7.82 -13.29
CA GLU A 75 -19.59 6.54 -13.95
C GLU A 75 -18.99 5.40 -13.10
N ILE A 76 -19.74 4.32 -12.86
CA ILE A 76 -19.25 3.12 -12.14
C ILE A 76 -19.43 1.90 -13.02
N VAL A 77 -18.35 1.19 -13.27
CA VAL A 77 -18.29 -0.07 -14.01
C VAL A 77 -17.89 -1.19 -13.05
N HIS A 78 -18.84 -2.04 -12.68
CA HIS A 78 -18.56 -3.23 -11.89
C HIS A 78 -18.02 -4.35 -12.79
N ARG A 79 -16.90 -4.96 -12.37
CA ARG A 79 -16.31 -6.14 -13.00
C ARG A 79 -16.32 -7.28 -11.98
N LEU A 80 -17.13 -8.32 -12.26
CA LEU A 80 -17.31 -9.46 -11.37
C LEU A 80 -16.63 -10.67 -12.01
N ASP A 81 -15.69 -11.29 -11.27
CA ASP A 81 -14.87 -12.39 -11.79
C ASP A 81 -15.70 -13.61 -12.15
N ASP A 82 -16.77 -13.87 -11.39
CA ASP A 82 -17.71 -14.97 -11.64
C ASP A 82 -18.54 -14.83 -12.93
N LEU A 83 -18.73 -13.58 -13.40
CA LEU A 83 -19.50 -13.27 -14.62
C LEU A 83 -18.61 -12.92 -15.82
N HIS A 84 -17.48 -12.29 -15.59
CA HIS A 84 -16.69 -11.67 -16.64
C HIS A 84 -15.26 -12.23 -16.72
N GLY A 85 -14.84 -13.08 -15.77
CA GLY A 85 -13.44 -13.43 -15.56
C GLY A 85 -12.63 -12.28 -14.98
N PHE A 86 -11.36 -12.54 -14.65
CA PHE A 86 -10.44 -11.52 -14.15
C PHE A 86 -10.24 -10.39 -15.17
N VAL A 87 -10.01 -9.19 -14.64
CA VAL A 87 -9.60 -8.05 -15.47
C VAL A 87 -8.27 -8.36 -16.16
N ASP A 88 -8.20 -8.16 -17.45
CA ASP A 88 -7.03 -8.30 -18.29
C ASP A 88 -6.63 -6.95 -18.93
N GLU A 89 -5.46 -6.91 -19.57
CA GLU A 89 -4.94 -5.70 -20.23
C GLU A 89 -5.89 -5.18 -21.33
N ALA A 90 -6.53 -6.07 -22.10
CA ALA A 90 -7.45 -5.66 -23.15
C ALA A 90 -8.66 -4.94 -22.57
N ARG A 91 -9.13 -5.38 -21.40
CA ARG A 91 -10.21 -4.70 -20.67
C ARG A 91 -9.76 -3.34 -20.14
N VAL A 92 -8.57 -3.23 -19.57
CA VAL A 92 -8.03 -1.94 -19.11
C VAL A 92 -7.97 -0.95 -20.28
N ILE A 93 -7.41 -1.36 -21.42
CA ILE A 93 -7.35 -0.54 -22.64
C ILE A 93 -8.76 -0.09 -23.08
N GLN A 94 -9.73 -0.99 -23.05
CA GLN A 94 -11.12 -0.69 -23.39
C GLN A 94 -11.75 0.35 -22.45
N GLU A 95 -11.50 0.20 -21.13
CA GLU A 95 -12.05 1.12 -20.11
C GLU A 95 -11.39 2.50 -20.14
N VAL A 96 -10.12 2.60 -20.48
CA VAL A 96 -9.42 3.87 -20.75
C VAL A 96 -10.00 4.54 -22.01
N GLY A 97 -10.17 3.78 -23.09
CA GLY A 97 -10.69 4.29 -24.35
C GLY A 97 -9.92 5.54 -24.85
N PRO A 98 -10.61 6.64 -25.20
CA PRO A 98 -9.98 7.87 -25.66
C PRO A 98 -9.47 8.78 -24.52
N LEU A 99 -9.67 8.43 -23.24
CA LEU A 99 -9.36 9.27 -22.08
C LEU A 99 -7.90 9.14 -21.65
N THR A 100 -6.97 9.30 -22.58
CA THR A 100 -5.53 9.18 -22.28
C THR A 100 -4.96 10.40 -21.54
N ASP A 101 -5.65 11.54 -21.54
CA ASP A 101 -5.31 12.73 -20.76
C ASP A 101 -6.17 12.76 -19.48
N ALA A 102 -5.91 11.82 -18.55
CA ALA A 102 -6.61 11.68 -17.29
C ALA A 102 -5.62 11.42 -16.14
N ASP A 103 -6.07 11.61 -14.89
CA ASP A 103 -5.39 11.12 -13.72
C ASP A 103 -5.88 9.70 -13.40
N PHE A 104 -4.97 8.74 -13.32
CA PHE A 104 -5.26 7.33 -13.11
C PHE A 104 -4.90 6.92 -11.67
N TYR A 105 -5.88 6.41 -10.93
CA TYR A 105 -5.68 5.93 -9.56
C TYR A 105 -5.88 4.43 -9.49
N ILE A 106 -4.95 3.71 -8.87
CA ILE A 106 -4.96 2.25 -8.82
C ILE A 106 -4.81 1.81 -7.37
N CYS A 107 -5.73 0.96 -6.89
CA CYS A 107 -5.59 0.30 -5.60
C CYS A 107 -6.33 -1.04 -5.60
N GLY A 108 -5.66 -2.11 -5.13
CA GLY A 108 -6.22 -3.46 -5.08
C GLY A 108 -5.15 -4.53 -4.87
N PRO A 109 -5.49 -5.80 -5.07
CA PRO A 109 -4.51 -6.90 -5.00
C PRO A 109 -3.37 -6.72 -6.01
N GLY A 110 -2.15 -7.13 -5.64
CA GLY A 110 -0.95 -7.01 -6.47
C GLY A 110 -1.13 -7.44 -7.92
N PRO A 111 -1.59 -8.67 -8.20
CA PRO A 111 -1.80 -9.13 -9.58
C PRO A 111 -2.79 -8.28 -10.39
N PHE A 112 -3.84 -7.74 -9.74
CA PHE A 112 -4.78 -6.82 -10.38
C PHE A 112 -4.10 -5.50 -10.76
N MET A 113 -3.36 -4.90 -9.82
CA MET A 113 -2.63 -3.65 -10.06
C MET A 113 -1.62 -3.80 -11.19
N ASP A 114 -0.86 -4.90 -11.21
CA ASP A 114 0.14 -5.18 -12.24
C ASP A 114 -0.50 -5.28 -13.64
N VAL A 115 -1.70 -5.86 -13.74
CA VAL A 115 -2.47 -5.89 -15.00
C VAL A 115 -2.89 -4.49 -15.43
N VAL A 116 -3.39 -3.69 -14.48
CA VAL A 116 -3.81 -2.31 -14.76
C VAL A 116 -2.63 -1.47 -15.22
N GLU A 117 -1.50 -1.52 -14.53
CA GLU A 117 -0.28 -0.79 -14.90
C GLU A 117 0.21 -1.16 -16.31
N ARG A 118 0.25 -2.47 -16.65
CA ARG A 118 0.61 -2.90 -18.01
C ARG A 118 -0.37 -2.38 -19.06
N GLY A 119 -1.68 -2.44 -18.80
CA GLY A 119 -2.70 -1.92 -19.71
C GLY A 119 -2.59 -0.41 -19.91
N LEU A 120 -2.32 0.37 -18.87
CA LEU A 120 -2.07 1.81 -18.98
C LEU A 120 -0.78 2.10 -19.77
N GLY A 121 0.28 1.34 -19.52
CA GLY A 121 1.52 1.42 -20.30
C GLY A 121 1.29 1.16 -21.79
N SER A 122 0.45 0.17 -22.13
CA SER A 122 0.05 -0.13 -23.53
C SER A 122 -0.76 0.99 -24.18
N CYS A 123 -1.48 1.81 -23.37
CA CYS A 123 -2.15 3.03 -23.83
C CYS A 123 -1.21 4.23 -23.99
N GLY A 124 0.07 4.11 -23.61
CA GLY A 124 1.05 5.21 -23.64
C GLY A 124 0.82 6.25 -22.55
N ILE A 125 0.17 5.88 -21.45
CA ILE A 125 -0.05 6.77 -20.30
C ILE A 125 1.29 7.05 -19.61
N ALA A 126 1.57 8.32 -19.33
CA ALA A 126 2.80 8.71 -18.65
C ALA A 126 2.74 8.34 -17.15
N GLU A 127 3.87 7.91 -16.58
CA GLU A 127 3.96 7.57 -15.14
C GLU A 127 3.48 8.70 -14.22
N ALA A 128 3.71 9.96 -14.59
CA ALA A 128 3.26 11.13 -13.83
C ALA A 128 1.73 11.27 -13.73
N GLN A 129 0.96 10.51 -14.54
CA GLN A 129 -0.50 10.46 -14.51
C GLN A 129 -1.02 9.28 -13.69
N ILE A 130 -0.15 8.36 -13.24
CA ILE A 130 -0.51 7.11 -12.57
C ILE A 130 -0.18 7.23 -11.08
N PHE A 131 -1.19 7.04 -10.25
CA PHE A 131 -1.09 7.10 -8.78
C PHE A 131 -1.52 5.75 -8.22
N ILE A 132 -0.64 5.13 -7.42
CA ILE A 132 -0.81 3.76 -6.95
C ILE A 132 -0.77 3.75 -5.44
N GLU A 133 -1.74 3.06 -4.81
CA GLU A 133 -1.70 2.69 -3.41
C GLU A 133 -1.64 1.17 -3.31
N ARG A 134 -0.51 0.64 -2.88
CA ARG A 134 -0.34 -0.80 -2.66
C ARG A 134 -0.60 -1.10 -1.18
N PHE A 135 -1.65 -1.88 -0.93
CA PHE A 135 -1.80 -2.53 0.38
C PHE A 135 -0.92 -3.76 0.34
N GLU A 136 0.22 -3.72 0.98
CA GLU A 136 0.99 -4.94 1.20
C GLU A 136 0.21 -5.83 2.16
N SER A 137 -0.42 -6.87 1.61
CA SER A 137 -0.97 -7.95 2.42
C SER A 137 0.19 -8.70 3.06
N PRO A 138 0.11 -9.05 4.36
CA PRO A 138 1.16 -9.77 5.06
C PRO A 138 1.52 -11.15 4.47
N THR A 139 0.91 -11.57 3.36
CA THR A 139 0.92 -12.95 2.88
C THR A 139 1.51 -13.18 1.48
N GLU A 140 2.01 -12.17 0.75
CA GLU A 140 2.51 -12.38 -0.62
C GLU A 140 4.02 -12.20 -0.84
N HIS A 141 4.80 -11.99 0.19
CA HIS A 141 6.18 -12.46 0.17
C HIS A 141 6.23 -13.90 0.68
N VAL A 142 5.59 -14.82 -0.04
CA VAL A 142 6.13 -16.15 -0.16
C VAL A 142 7.37 -16.02 -1.05
N VAL A 143 8.43 -15.43 -0.48
CA VAL A 143 9.76 -15.95 -0.79
C VAL A 143 9.61 -17.40 -0.34
N GLU A 144 9.57 -18.36 -1.32
CA GLU A 144 9.92 -19.74 -1.00
C GLU A 144 11.10 -19.63 -0.05
N PRO A 145 11.15 -20.39 1.07
CA PRO A 145 12.31 -20.39 1.92
C PRO A 145 13.46 -20.91 1.05
N ALA A 146 14.08 -20.03 0.30
CA ALA A 146 15.47 -20.20 -0.08
C ALA A 146 16.11 -20.38 1.29
N ALA A 147 16.62 -21.58 1.53
CA ALA A 147 17.44 -21.88 2.68
C ALA A 147 18.46 -20.74 2.74
N VAL A 148 18.18 -19.73 3.57
CA VAL A 148 19.13 -18.66 3.81
C VAL A 148 20.24 -19.39 4.54
N ASP A 149 21.34 -19.56 3.83
CA ASP A 149 22.56 -20.05 4.42
C ASP A 149 22.80 -19.15 5.65
N SER A 150 22.60 -19.71 6.83
CA SER A 150 22.64 -19.02 8.12
C SER A 150 24.04 -18.47 8.46
N ALA A 151 24.95 -18.47 7.48
CA ALA A 151 26.32 -18.03 7.59
C ALA A 151 26.58 -16.55 7.25
N ALA A 152 25.59 -15.78 6.71
CA ALA A 152 25.82 -14.40 6.23
C ALA A 152 24.86 -13.35 6.85
N GLY A 153 24.09 -13.68 7.89
CA GLY A 153 23.16 -12.74 8.54
C GLY A 153 23.68 -12.20 9.89
N GLN A 154 23.06 -11.09 10.34
CA GLN A 154 23.34 -10.52 11.68
C GLN A 154 22.27 -10.96 12.67
N SER A 155 22.69 -11.29 13.92
CA SER A 155 21.77 -11.63 15.00
C SER A 155 21.07 -10.36 15.53
N VAL A 156 19.75 -10.43 15.70
CA VAL A 156 18.95 -9.38 16.32
C VAL A 156 18.07 -9.97 17.41
N THR A 157 18.20 -9.42 18.61
CA THR A 157 17.30 -9.72 19.70
C THR A 157 16.11 -8.76 19.67
N ILE A 158 14.90 -9.28 19.50
CA ILE A 158 13.66 -8.53 19.50
C ILE A 158 12.92 -8.74 20.82
N LYS A 159 12.57 -7.65 21.49
CA LYS A 159 11.62 -7.66 22.59
C LYS A 159 10.29 -7.11 22.11
N LEU A 160 9.25 -7.95 22.16
CA LEU A 160 7.89 -7.66 21.70
C LEU A 160 6.89 -8.28 22.69
N ASP A 161 5.95 -7.47 23.21
CA ASP A 161 4.91 -7.90 24.17
C ASP A 161 5.50 -8.67 25.38
N GLY A 162 6.63 -8.20 25.89
CA GLY A 162 7.35 -8.83 27.00
C GLY A 162 8.14 -10.10 26.64
N ASN A 163 8.00 -10.63 25.43
CA ASN A 163 8.75 -11.79 24.94
C ASN A 163 10.06 -11.34 24.29
N VAL A 164 11.11 -12.14 24.49
CA VAL A 164 12.43 -11.89 23.89
C VAL A 164 12.74 -13.03 22.91
N THR A 165 12.96 -12.67 21.66
CA THR A 165 13.25 -13.62 20.58
C THR A 165 14.51 -13.19 19.84
N GLU A 166 15.44 -14.11 19.64
CA GLU A 166 16.62 -13.89 18.80
C GLU A 166 16.32 -14.38 17.37
N ILE A 167 16.58 -13.53 16.39
CA ILE A 167 16.39 -13.82 14.97
C ILE A 167 17.66 -13.54 14.20
N VAL A 168 17.78 -14.13 13.00
CA VAL A 168 18.83 -13.79 12.03
C VAL A 168 18.21 -12.96 10.92
N VAL A 169 18.79 -11.77 10.69
CA VAL A 169 18.43 -10.84 9.64
C VAL A 169 19.45 -10.96 8.53
N ALA A 170 19.02 -11.26 7.30
CA ALA A 170 19.91 -11.40 6.16
C ALA A 170 20.52 -10.04 5.76
N GLU A 171 21.60 -10.06 5.00
CA GLU A 171 22.22 -8.83 4.50
C GLU A 171 21.22 -8.06 3.61
N GLY A 172 20.96 -6.79 3.95
CA GLY A 172 20.00 -5.94 3.25
C GLY A 172 18.53 -6.16 3.63
N GLU A 173 18.21 -7.21 4.40
CA GLU A 173 16.87 -7.44 4.92
C GLU A 173 16.57 -6.44 6.06
N THR A 174 15.33 -5.95 6.13
CA THR A 174 14.90 -5.10 7.24
C THR A 174 14.50 -5.94 8.47
N ILE A 175 14.61 -5.34 9.65
CA ILE A 175 14.24 -6.00 10.92
C ILE A 175 12.77 -6.43 10.88
N LEU A 176 11.86 -5.59 10.35
CA LEU A 176 10.43 -5.90 10.23
C LEU A 176 10.22 -7.12 9.33
N SER A 177 10.85 -7.15 8.16
CA SER A 177 10.74 -8.26 7.21
C SER A 177 11.21 -9.58 7.84
N ALA A 178 12.38 -9.58 8.47
CA ALA A 178 12.92 -10.76 9.15
C ALA A 178 12.03 -11.25 10.30
N ALA A 179 11.51 -10.33 11.11
CA ALA A 179 10.62 -10.66 12.23
C ALA A 179 9.33 -11.35 11.70
N ARG A 180 8.70 -10.78 10.68
CA ARG A 180 7.48 -11.35 10.07
C ARG A 180 7.76 -12.70 9.39
N ARG A 181 8.86 -12.83 8.66
CA ARG A 181 9.28 -14.10 8.04
C ARG A 181 9.40 -15.23 9.06
N LEU A 182 9.77 -14.91 10.30
CA LEU A 182 9.93 -15.86 11.39
C LEU A 182 8.69 -15.99 12.29
N GLY A 183 7.55 -15.41 11.87
CA GLY A 183 6.26 -15.55 12.53
C GLY A 183 6.07 -14.63 13.74
N LEU A 184 6.92 -13.63 13.94
CA LEU A 184 6.66 -12.56 14.90
C LEU A 184 5.66 -11.57 14.29
N GLU A 185 4.84 -10.95 15.13
CA GLU A 185 3.80 -9.98 14.73
C GLU A 185 4.09 -8.58 15.31
N PRO A 186 5.22 -7.94 14.96
CA PRO A 186 5.48 -6.59 15.41
C PRO A 186 4.47 -5.61 14.79
N PRO A 187 4.16 -4.48 15.46
CA PRO A 187 3.25 -3.49 14.91
C PRO A 187 3.84 -2.84 13.66
N PHE A 188 3.05 -2.75 12.60
CA PHE A 188 3.40 -2.05 11.35
C PHE A 188 2.14 -1.58 10.61
N ALA A 189 2.29 -0.68 9.63
CA ALA A 189 1.21 -0.25 8.75
C ALA A 189 1.70 0.11 7.33
N CYS A 190 2.47 1.19 7.15
CA CYS A 190 2.81 1.71 5.82
C CYS A 190 4.00 1.03 5.15
N GLU A 191 4.94 0.47 5.91
CA GLU A 191 6.25 -0.04 5.47
C GLU A 191 7.14 0.96 4.68
N GLU A 192 6.70 2.20 4.54
CA GLU A 192 7.31 3.29 3.74
C GLU A 192 7.81 4.46 4.61
N ALA A 193 8.16 4.23 5.86
CA ALA A 193 8.82 5.16 6.77
C ALA A 193 8.05 6.46 7.14
N TYR A 194 6.74 6.57 6.89
CA TYR A 194 6.01 7.81 7.21
C TYR A 194 5.01 7.68 8.37
N CYS A 195 4.53 6.48 8.74
CA CYS A 195 3.48 6.35 9.75
C CYS A 195 3.99 6.17 11.19
N GLY A 196 5.23 5.71 11.39
CA GLY A 196 5.80 5.46 12.71
C GLY A 196 5.31 4.20 13.43
N CYS A 197 4.39 3.41 12.86
CA CYS A 197 3.80 2.24 13.52
C CYS A 197 4.82 1.16 13.89
N CYS A 198 5.84 0.97 13.04
CA CYS A 198 6.89 -0.02 13.25
C CYS A 198 8.07 0.51 14.09
N MET A 199 7.86 1.57 14.86
CA MET A 199 8.90 2.17 15.67
C MET A 199 9.36 1.22 16.77
N ALA A 200 10.67 1.00 16.87
CA ALA A 200 11.28 0.25 17.97
C ALA A 200 12.54 1.00 18.48
N ARG A 201 12.90 0.76 19.72
CA ARG A 201 14.08 1.36 20.34
C ARG A 201 15.27 0.41 20.22
N VAL A 202 16.39 0.89 19.68
CA VAL A 202 17.67 0.18 19.69
C VAL A 202 18.22 0.25 21.12
N THR A 203 18.36 -0.89 21.77
CA THR A 203 18.89 -1.00 23.14
C THR A 203 20.36 -1.41 23.16
N SER A 204 20.84 -2.04 22.10
CA SER A 204 22.26 -2.34 21.89
C SER A 204 22.54 -2.58 20.41
N GLY A 205 23.81 -2.46 20.01
CA GLY A 205 24.26 -2.69 18.62
C GLY A 205 24.01 -1.50 17.71
N GLU A 206 24.02 -1.75 16.39
CA GLU A 206 23.92 -0.71 15.37
C GLU A 206 22.85 -1.08 14.31
N VAL A 207 21.89 -0.17 14.12
CA VAL A 207 20.83 -0.28 13.12
C VAL A 207 20.86 1.00 12.28
N GLU A 208 20.99 0.84 10.97
CA GLU A 208 20.91 1.94 10.02
C GLU A 208 19.50 2.00 9.43
N MET A 209 18.89 3.18 9.41
CA MET A 209 17.65 3.41 8.68
C MET A 209 17.93 3.81 7.23
N LEU A 210 17.40 3.08 6.26
CA LEU A 210 17.54 3.39 4.83
C LEU A 210 16.78 4.67 4.46
N MET A 211 15.66 4.92 5.13
CA MET A 211 14.80 6.07 4.87
C MET A 211 14.02 6.46 6.13
N ASN A 212 13.67 7.74 6.25
CA ASN A 212 12.67 8.26 7.20
C ASN A 212 11.90 9.39 6.53
N ASP A 213 10.68 9.12 6.09
CA ASP A 213 9.79 10.11 5.46
C ASP A 213 8.80 10.70 6.49
N GLY A 214 9.35 11.12 7.62
CA GLY A 214 8.61 11.77 8.69
C GLY A 214 7.94 10.83 9.70
N GLY A 215 8.15 9.52 9.60
CA GLY A 215 7.58 8.52 10.52
C GLY A 215 8.07 8.69 11.96
N ILE A 216 9.32 9.13 12.15
CA ILE A 216 9.85 9.53 13.45
C ILE A 216 10.61 10.87 13.35
N LYS A 217 10.59 11.63 14.45
CA LYS A 217 11.26 12.93 14.54
C LYS A 217 12.73 12.78 14.90
N GLN A 218 13.56 13.80 14.59
CA GLN A 218 14.98 13.79 14.87
C GLN A 218 15.30 13.51 16.35
N ASN A 219 14.56 14.09 17.28
CA ASN A 219 14.75 13.85 18.71
C ASN A 219 14.46 12.39 19.13
N GLN A 220 13.63 11.67 18.39
CA GLN A 220 13.39 10.23 18.61
C GLN A 220 14.56 9.42 18.05
N ILE A 221 15.08 9.77 16.87
CA ILE A 221 16.29 9.15 16.30
C ILE A 221 17.46 9.33 17.27
N ASP A 222 17.68 10.53 17.79
CA ASP A 222 18.73 10.84 18.78
C ASP A 222 18.55 10.06 20.10
N ALA A 223 17.30 9.65 20.43
CA ALA A 223 16.97 8.81 21.55
C ALA A 223 17.05 7.31 21.26
N GLY A 224 17.53 6.91 20.08
CA GLY A 224 17.74 5.53 19.67
C GLY A 224 16.51 4.85 19.07
N TRP A 225 15.49 5.59 18.66
CA TRP A 225 14.34 5.02 17.95
C TRP A 225 14.63 4.83 16.47
N VAL A 226 14.15 3.72 15.92
CA VAL A 226 14.25 3.39 14.49
C VAL A 226 12.91 2.90 13.95
N LEU A 227 12.71 3.05 12.67
CA LEU A 227 11.61 2.42 11.93
C LEU A 227 12.08 1.05 11.44
N THR A 228 11.56 -0.02 12.00
CA THR A 228 12.04 -1.38 11.68
C THR A 228 11.73 -1.83 10.27
N CYS A 229 10.76 -1.19 9.59
CA CYS A 229 10.51 -1.39 8.15
C CYS A 229 11.63 -0.84 7.25
N GLN A 230 12.49 0.02 7.79
CA GLN A 230 13.64 0.62 7.10
C GLN A 230 14.96 0.32 7.83
N GLY A 231 14.89 -0.32 8.99
CA GLY A 231 16.06 -0.64 9.80
C GLY A 231 16.80 -1.87 9.27
N VAL A 232 18.03 -1.68 8.78
CA VAL A 232 18.96 -2.75 8.44
C VAL A 232 20.06 -2.85 9.49
N VAL A 233 20.51 -4.07 9.74
CA VAL A 233 21.45 -4.34 10.84
C VAL A 233 22.86 -4.42 10.29
N LYS A 234 23.76 -3.63 10.86
CA LYS A 234 25.21 -3.60 10.48
C LYS A 234 26.08 -4.44 11.40
N ALA A 235 25.62 -4.64 12.63
CA ALA A 235 26.24 -5.50 13.64
C ALA A 235 25.17 -6.09 14.55
N PRO A 236 25.45 -7.16 15.29
CA PRO A 236 24.45 -7.74 16.22
C PRO A 236 23.79 -6.66 17.09
N ALA A 237 22.46 -6.63 17.11
CA ALA A 237 21.69 -5.57 17.72
C ALA A 237 20.54 -6.10 18.59
N SER A 238 20.01 -5.25 19.46
CA SER A 238 18.77 -5.52 20.20
C SER A 238 17.81 -4.37 20.01
N VAL A 239 16.56 -4.70 19.74
CA VAL A 239 15.47 -3.73 19.58
C VAL A 239 14.30 -4.10 20.50
N GLU A 240 13.63 -3.08 21.01
CA GLU A 240 12.46 -3.20 21.87
C GLU A 240 11.30 -2.40 21.27
N TYR A 241 10.19 -3.09 21.01
CA TYR A 241 8.96 -2.42 20.60
C TYR A 241 8.26 -1.85 21.84
N PRO A 242 7.57 -0.71 21.71
CA PRO A 242 6.77 -0.15 22.82
C PRO A 242 5.59 -1.07 23.15
N ASP A 243 5.28 -1.17 24.46
CA ASP A 243 4.12 -1.89 24.98
C ASP A 243 2.81 -1.16 24.63
#